data_ed8fc932e9226d23617517c3aeb5e754
#
_entry.id   ed8fc932e9226d23617517c3aeb5e754
#
_cell.length_a   1.000
_cell.length_b   1.000
_cell.length_c   1.000
_cell.angle_alpha   90.00
_cell.angle_beta   90.00
_cell.angle_gamma   90.00
#
_symmetry.space_group_name_H-M   'P 1'
#
loop_
_entity.id
_entity.type
_entity.pdbx_description
1 polymer ?
#
loop_
_entity_poly.entity_id
_entity_poly.type
_entity_poly.pdbx_seq_one_letter_code
_entity_poly.pdbx_strand_id
1 'polypeptide(L)'
;MIVEDDPALQKQMRWAFDQYETVVASNREEAIAQLRRHEPAVVTMDLGLPPAPDDVTEGFRLLGEILALAPDTKVVVLTGQHDRENAVRAVGMGAYDFFAKPFEPELLALTLDRALRMYDLQQDNRRLKVQQGSALSGVITRDAGMLK
;
A
#
# COMPACT_ATOMS: atom_id res chain seq x y z
N MET A 1 -1.03 -4.71 5.79
CA MET A 1 -2.39 -5.29 5.65
C MET A 1 -2.45 -6.20 4.45
N ILE A 2 -3.12 -7.30 4.59
CA ILE A 2 -3.31 -8.29 3.52
C ILE A 2 -4.79 -8.29 3.15
N VAL A 3 -5.11 -7.94 1.90
CA VAL A 3 -6.49 -7.96 1.40
C VAL A 3 -6.62 -9.14 0.43
N GLU A 4 -7.25 -10.19 0.88
CA GLU A 4 -7.37 -11.43 0.13
C GLU A 4 -8.60 -12.19 0.65
N ASP A 5 -9.44 -12.68 -0.25
CA ASP A 5 -10.64 -13.41 0.14
C ASP A 5 -10.42 -14.92 0.32
N ASP A 6 -9.31 -15.47 -0.18
CA ASP A 6 -9.00 -16.88 -0.04
C ASP A 6 -8.32 -17.15 1.31
N PRO A 7 -8.96 -17.91 2.22
CA PRO A 7 -8.37 -18.15 3.55
C PRO A 7 -7.04 -18.89 3.50
N ALA A 8 -6.86 -19.79 2.53
CA ALA A 8 -5.63 -20.54 2.40
C ALA A 8 -4.47 -19.62 2.03
N LEU A 9 -4.70 -18.70 1.09
CA LEU A 9 -3.69 -17.74 0.68
C LEU A 9 -3.41 -16.72 1.78
N GLN A 10 -4.44 -16.28 2.51
CA GLN A 10 -4.27 -15.42 3.67
C GLN A 10 -3.31 -16.04 4.68
N LYS A 11 -3.54 -17.31 4.99
CA LYS A 11 -2.72 -18.04 5.97
C LYS A 11 -1.28 -18.18 5.47
N GLN A 12 -1.12 -18.52 4.20
CA GLN A 12 0.20 -18.64 3.58
C GLN A 12 0.97 -17.32 3.63
N MET A 13 0.31 -16.22 3.32
CA MET A 13 0.94 -14.90 3.34
C MET A 13 1.28 -14.46 4.76
N ARG A 14 0.41 -14.70 5.72
CA ARG A 14 0.69 -14.38 7.11
C ARG A 14 1.90 -15.14 7.63
N TRP A 15 2.02 -16.40 7.24
CA TRP A 15 3.16 -17.22 7.63
C TRP A 15 4.45 -16.72 6.97
N ALA A 16 4.38 -16.38 5.67
CA ALA A 16 5.54 -15.88 4.93
C ALA A 16 6.02 -14.53 5.46
N PHE A 17 5.11 -13.72 6.00
CA PHE A 17 5.42 -12.38 6.49
C PHE A 17 5.31 -12.27 8.01
N ASP A 18 5.71 -13.34 8.72
CA ASP A 18 5.61 -13.42 10.18
C ASP A 18 6.47 -12.37 10.89
N GLN A 19 7.48 -11.84 10.22
CA GLN A 19 8.32 -10.77 10.75
C GLN A 19 7.61 -9.42 10.81
N TYR A 20 6.46 -9.30 10.14
CA TYR A 20 5.65 -8.09 10.16
C TYR A 20 4.40 -8.31 10.99
N GLU A 21 3.89 -7.23 11.54
CA GLU A 21 2.59 -7.24 12.17
C GLU A 21 1.53 -7.20 11.07
N THR A 22 0.79 -8.28 10.90
CA THR A 22 -0.14 -8.42 9.78
C THR A 22 -1.59 -8.26 10.23
N VAL A 23 -2.36 -7.57 9.39
CA VAL A 23 -3.80 -7.42 9.54
C VAL A 23 -4.43 -7.91 8.24
N VAL A 24 -5.50 -8.69 8.33
CA VAL A 24 -6.12 -9.34 7.19
C VAL A 24 -7.53 -8.80 6.96
N ALA A 25 -7.89 -8.58 5.71
CA ALA A 25 -9.23 -8.22 5.29
C ALA A 25 -9.66 -9.10 4.13
N SER A 26 -10.90 -9.55 4.14
CA SER A 26 -11.42 -10.48 3.13
C SER A 26 -12.22 -9.80 2.02
N ASN A 27 -12.56 -8.53 2.21
CA ASN A 27 -13.33 -7.77 1.23
C ASN A 27 -13.03 -6.28 1.38
N ARG A 28 -13.63 -5.48 0.49
CA ARG A 28 -13.39 -4.05 0.46
C ARG A 28 -13.79 -3.35 1.75
N GLU A 29 -14.95 -3.70 2.29
CA GLU A 29 -15.44 -3.04 3.50
C GLU A 29 -14.55 -3.30 4.70
N GLU A 30 -14.12 -4.54 4.88
CA GLU A 30 -13.17 -4.88 5.93
C GLU A 30 -11.84 -4.17 5.73
N ALA A 31 -11.38 -4.09 4.48
CA ALA A 31 -10.13 -3.44 4.17
C ALA A 31 -10.16 -1.97 4.56
N ILE A 32 -11.22 -1.26 4.24
CA ILE A 32 -11.35 0.15 4.60
C ILE A 32 -11.41 0.34 6.12
N ALA A 33 -12.16 -0.52 6.82
CA ALA A 33 -12.23 -0.46 8.27
C ALA A 33 -10.85 -0.68 8.91
N GLN A 34 -10.11 -1.68 8.43
CA GLN A 34 -8.78 -1.97 8.96
C GLN A 34 -7.78 -0.88 8.58
N LEU A 35 -7.92 -0.30 7.41
CA LEU A 35 -7.06 0.80 6.97
C LEU A 35 -7.18 1.99 7.92
N ARG A 36 -8.41 2.34 8.29
CA ARG A 36 -8.66 3.46 9.20
C ARG A 36 -8.19 3.16 10.62
N ARG A 37 -8.34 1.92 11.04
CA ARG A 37 -8.00 1.51 12.40
C ARG A 37 -6.50 1.39 12.62
N HIS A 38 -5.78 0.79 11.67
CA HIS A 38 -4.38 0.43 11.83
C HIS A 38 -3.40 1.32 11.05
N GLU A 39 -3.89 2.08 10.11
CA GLU A 39 -3.08 2.95 9.25
C GLU A 39 -1.81 2.24 8.74
N PRO A 40 -1.98 1.11 8.04
CA PRO A 40 -0.84 0.31 7.62
C PRO A 40 0.04 1.06 6.63
N ALA A 41 1.35 0.84 6.76
CA ALA A 41 2.31 1.43 5.83
C ALA A 41 2.26 0.77 4.46
N VAL A 42 2.00 -0.54 4.44
CA VAL A 42 2.00 -1.34 3.21
C VAL A 42 0.77 -2.24 3.18
N VAL A 43 0.18 -2.34 2.00
CA VAL A 43 -0.98 -3.18 1.75
C VAL A 43 -0.66 -4.10 0.56
N THR A 44 -0.90 -5.39 0.73
CA THR A 44 -0.97 -6.30 -0.41
C THR A 44 -2.44 -6.58 -0.67
N MET A 45 -2.87 -6.48 -1.92
CA MET A 45 -4.27 -6.68 -2.24
C MET A 45 -4.46 -7.45 -3.53
N ASP A 46 -5.44 -8.35 -3.50
CA ASP A 46 -5.91 -9.03 -4.70
C ASP A 46 -6.92 -8.12 -5.40
N LEU A 47 -6.86 -8.05 -6.72
CA LEU A 47 -7.84 -7.29 -7.48
C LEU A 47 -9.18 -8.01 -7.59
N GLY A 48 -9.19 -9.34 -7.52
CA GLY A 48 -10.43 -10.10 -7.56
C GLY A 48 -11.02 -10.24 -6.17
N LEU A 49 -11.91 -9.33 -5.79
CA LEU A 49 -12.51 -9.33 -4.45
C LEU A 49 -14.02 -9.54 -4.50
N PRO A 50 -14.62 -10.08 -3.41
CA PRO A 50 -16.08 -10.19 -3.34
C PRO A 50 -16.75 -8.82 -3.49
N PRO A 51 -17.97 -8.76 -4.02
CA PRO A 51 -18.85 -9.89 -4.35
C PRO A 51 -18.58 -10.56 -5.67
N ALA A 52 -17.65 -10.09 -6.48
CA ALA A 52 -17.36 -10.67 -7.78
C ALA A 52 -15.87 -10.96 -7.92
N PRO A 53 -15.37 -12.08 -7.34
CA PRO A 53 -13.93 -12.37 -7.35
C PRO A 53 -13.32 -12.54 -8.74
N ASP A 54 -14.15 -12.85 -9.74
CA ASP A 54 -13.69 -12.98 -11.12
C ASP A 54 -13.60 -11.63 -11.84
N ASP A 55 -14.05 -10.57 -11.19
CA ASP A 55 -14.03 -9.23 -11.73
C ASP A 55 -13.06 -8.38 -10.91
N VAL A 56 -12.42 -7.43 -11.56
CA VAL A 56 -11.44 -6.56 -10.91
C VAL A 56 -12.04 -5.22 -10.44
N THR A 57 -13.33 -5.01 -10.64
CA THR A 57 -13.99 -3.74 -10.32
C THR A 57 -13.85 -3.39 -8.84
N GLU A 58 -14.13 -4.33 -7.94
CA GLU A 58 -14.00 -4.08 -6.50
C GLU A 58 -12.55 -3.82 -6.10
N GLY A 59 -11.61 -4.55 -6.70
CA GLY A 59 -10.19 -4.32 -6.43
C GLY A 59 -9.74 -2.93 -6.82
N PHE A 60 -10.10 -2.46 -8.02
CA PHE A 60 -9.76 -1.12 -8.45
C PHE A 60 -10.44 -0.06 -7.61
N ARG A 61 -11.68 -0.31 -7.22
CA ARG A 61 -12.41 0.60 -6.35
C ARG A 61 -11.72 0.74 -5.01
N LEU A 62 -11.30 -0.38 -4.43
CA LEU A 62 -10.57 -0.38 -3.16
C LEU A 62 -9.23 0.34 -3.31
N LEU A 63 -8.49 0.07 -4.39
CA LEU A 63 -7.22 0.74 -4.62
C LEU A 63 -7.39 2.26 -4.64
N GLY A 64 -8.39 2.75 -5.37
CA GLY A 64 -8.68 4.18 -5.41
C GLY A 64 -9.03 4.75 -4.05
N GLU A 65 -9.82 4.02 -3.27
CA GLU A 65 -10.19 4.45 -1.92
C GLU A 65 -8.99 4.50 -0.97
N ILE A 66 -8.13 3.48 -1.04
CA ILE A 66 -6.93 3.47 -0.20
C ILE A 66 -6.03 4.66 -0.54
N LEU A 67 -5.80 4.91 -1.81
CA LEU A 67 -4.94 6.02 -2.24
C LEU A 67 -5.53 7.38 -1.89
N ALA A 68 -6.86 7.49 -1.87
CA ALA A 68 -7.53 8.72 -1.47
C ALA A 68 -7.46 8.94 0.05
N LEU A 69 -7.67 7.88 0.83
CA LEU A 69 -7.68 7.96 2.29
C LEU A 69 -6.28 7.98 2.90
N ALA A 70 -5.34 7.28 2.28
CA ALA A 70 -3.99 7.13 2.80
C ALA A 70 -2.98 7.24 1.64
N PRO A 71 -2.72 8.45 1.14
CA PRO A 71 -1.89 8.64 -0.06
C PRO A 71 -0.47 8.10 0.06
N ASP A 72 0.04 7.99 1.28
CA ASP A 72 1.40 7.50 1.50
C ASP A 72 1.49 6.00 1.66
N THR A 73 0.37 5.32 1.89
CA THR A 73 0.35 3.87 2.01
C THR A 73 0.78 3.25 0.68
N LYS A 74 1.71 2.31 0.75
CA LYS A 74 2.22 1.62 -0.44
C LYS A 74 1.37 0.39 -0.70
N VAL A 75 0.80 0.31 -1.88
CA VAL A 75 -0.08 -0.80 -2.25
C VAL A 75 0.63 -1.67 -3.27
N VAL A 76 0.75 -2.96 -2.97
CA VAL A 76 1.26 -3.96 -3.89
C VAL A 76 0.09 -4.82 -4.33
N VAL A 77 -0.15 -4.85 -5.63
CA VAL A 77 -1.31 -5.52 -6.20
C VAL A 77 -0.94 -6.94 -6.65
N LEU A 78 -1.78 -7.90 -6.31
CA LEU A 78 -1.63 -9.29 -6.75
C LEU A 78 -2.67 -9.57 -7.83
N THR A 79 -2.23 -10.11 -8.97
CA THR A 79 -3.10 -10.35 -10.11
C THR A 79 -2.96 -11.79 -10.60
N GLY A 80 -3.90 -12.25 -11.42
CA GLY A 80 -3.75 -13.52 -12.13
C GLY A 80 -2.69 -13.42 -13.22
N GLN A 81 -2.20 -14.57 -13.67
CA GLN A 81 -1.14 -14.62 -14.67
C GLN A 81 -1.49 -13.92 -15.98
N HIS A 82 -2.77 -13.87 -16.32
CA HIS A 82 -3.22 -13.30 -17.59
C HIS A 82 -3.76 -11.88 -17.46
N ASP A 83 -3.59 -11.26 -16.30
CA ASP A 83 -4.17 -9.94 -16.01
C ASP A 83 -3.13 -8.83 -16.02
N ARG A 84 -2.16 -8.94 -16.90
CA ARG A 84 -1.08 -7.96 -16.97
C ARG A 84 -1.58 -6.53 -17.23
N GLU A 85 -2.60 -6.39 -18.07
CA GLU A 85 -3.18 -5.07 -18.34
C GLU A 85 -3.76 -4.44 -17.07
N ASN A 86 -4.41 -5.24 -16.24
CA ASN A 86 -4.94 -4.77 -14.97
C ASN A 86 -3.83 -4.38 -14.01
N ALA A 87 -2.71 -5.13 -14.02
CA ALA A 87 -1.56 -4.80 -13.20
C ALA A 87 -0.96 -3.46 -13.61
N VAL A 88 -0.77 -3.25 -14.90
CA VAL A 88 -0.23 -1.99 -15.42
C VAL A 88 -1.17 -0.82 -15.08
N ARG A 89 -2.47 -1.05 -15.22
CA ARG A 89 -3.46 -0.03 -14.88
C ARG A 89 -3.39 0.34 -13.39
N ALA A 90 -3.23 -0.66 -12.52
CA ALA A 90 -3.13 -0.43 -11.08
C ALA A 90 -1.90 0.44 -10.75
N VAL A 91 -0.76 0.14 -11.35
CA VAL A 91 0.44 0.95 -11.15
C VAL A 91 0.23 2.36 -11.70
N GLY A 92 -0.45 2.50 -12.84
CA GLY A 92 -0.79 3.80 -13.39
C GLY A 92 -1.71 4.62 -12.48
N MET A 93 -2.53 3.96 -11.66
CA MET A 93 -3.37 4.62 -10.68
C MET A 93 -2.61 5.05 -9.42
N GLY A 94 -1.43 4.51 -9.18
CA GLY A 94 -0.64 4.85 -8.02
C GLY A 94 -0.22 3.69 -7.14
N ALA A 95 -0.48 2.44 -7.55
CA ALA A 95 0.03 1.29 -6.82
C ALA A 95 1.56 1.29 -6.87
N TYR A 96 2.17 0.81 -5.80
CA TYR A 96 3.62 0.79 -5.71
C TYR A 96 4.24 -0.22 -6.65
N ASP A 97 3.66 -1.42 -6.73
CA ASP A 97 4.15 -2.49 -7.59
C ASP A 97 3.05 -3.54 -7.76
N PHE A 98 3.32 -4.56 -8.56
CA PHE A 98 2.40 -5.67 -8.73
C PHE A 98 3.16 -7.00 -8.84
N PHE A 99 2.48 -8.09 -8.53
CA PHE A 99 2.98 -9.45 -8.72
C PHE A 99 1.89 -10.31 -9.31
N ALA A 100 2.28 -11.19 -10.24
CA ALA A 100 1.35 -12.17 -10.82
C ALA A 100 1.36 -13.43 -9.95
N LYS A 101 0.19 -14.02 -9.74
CA LYS A 101 0.07 -15.31 -9.06
C LYS A 101 0.36 -16.44 -10.02
N PRO A 102 1.06 -17.49 -9.63
CA PRO A 102 1.72 -17.67 -8.34
C PRO A 102 2.98 -16.82 -8.25
N PHE A 103 3.28 -16.31 -7.08
CA PHE A 103 4.45 -15.46 -6.86
C PHE A 103 5.41 -16.15 -5.89
N GLU A 104 6.69 -15.74 -5.95
CA GLU A 104 7.67 -16.19 -4.99
C GLU A 104 7.59 -15.34 -3.74
N PRO A 105 7.33 -15.96 -2.57
CA PRO A 105 7.20 -15.18 -1.32
C PRO A 105 8.42 -14.34 -0.99
N GLU A 106 9.61 -14.82 -1.35
CA GLU A 106 10.85 -14.08 -1.06
C GLU A 106 10.95 -12.79 -1.85
N LEU A 107 10.54 -12.81 -3.12
CA LEU A 107 10.54 -11.61 -3.95
C LEU A 107 9.49 -10.62 -3.50
N LEU A 108 8.32 -11.13 -3.12
CA LEU A 108 7.27 -10.27 -2.59
C LEU A 108 7.72 -9.63 -1.28
N ALA A 109 8.33 -10.40 -0.39
CA ALA A 109 8.84 -9.87 0.88
C ALA A 109 9.87 -8.77 0.66
N LEU A 110 10.75 -8.93 -0.33
CA LEU A 110 11.73 -7.91 -0.67
C LEU A 110 11.06 -6.62 -1.12
N THR A 111 10.04 -6.74 -1.95
CA THR A 111 9.28 -5.58 -2.41
C THR A 111 8.55 -4.90 -1.27
N LEU A 112 7.97 -5.67 -0.35
CA LEU A 112 7.30 -5.11 0.82
C LEU A 112 8.28 -4.38 1.73
N ASP A 113 9.49 -4.90 1.88
CA ASP A 113 10.53 -4.25 2.67
C ASP A 113 10.93 -2.90 2.05
N ARG A 114 11.08 -2.85 0.73
CA ARG A 114 11.35 -1.60 0.03
C ARG A 114 10.21 -0.60 0.17
N ALA A 115 8.98 -1.09 0.05
CA ALA A 115 7.80 -0.24 0.19
C ALA A 115 7.73 0.35 1.59
N LEU A 116 8.02 -0.45 2.61
CA LEU A 116 8.03 -0.01 4.00
C LEU A 116 9.09 1.07 4.22
N ARG A 117 10.29 0.88 3.67
CA ARG A 117 11.35 1.87 3.77
C ARG A 117 10.97 3.18 3.09
N MET A 118 10.32 3.11 1.94
CA MET A 118 9.85 4.30 1.24
C MET A 118 8.80 5.03 2.06
N TYR A 119 7.88 4.28 2.69
CA TYR A 119 6.88 4.87 3.55
C TYR A 119 7.55 5.61 4.72
N ASP A 120 8.51 4.97 5.39
CA ASP A 120 9.20 5.56 6.53
C ASP A 120 9.97 6.81 6.12
N LEU A 121 10.64 6.79 4.97
CA LEU A 121 11.35 7.95 4.45
C LEU A 121 10.41 9.11 4.16
N GLN A 122 9.25 8.83 3.60
CA GLN A 122 8.27 9.88 3.32
C GLN A 122 7.70 10.47 4.61
N GLN A 123 7.47 9.64 5.63
CA GLN A 123 7.00 10.13 6.92
C GLN A 123 8.05 11.00 7.59
N ASP A 124 9.31 10.58 7.58
CA ASP A 124 10.41 11.36 8.13
C ASP A 124 10.56 12.68 7.39
N ASN A 125 10.49 12.66 6.08
CA ASN A 125 10.59 13.86 5.26
C ASN A 125 9.47 14.84 5.56
N ARG A 126 8.26 14.37 5.76
CA ARG A 126 7.14 15.22 6.13
C ARG A 126 7.32 15.84 7.50
N ARG A 127 7.80 15.07 8.48
CA ARG A 127 8.07 15.59 9.81
C ARG A 127 9.14 16.68 9.77
N LEU A 128 10.19 16.46 9.00
CA LEU A 128 11.25 17.46 8.84
C LEU A 128 10.72 18.74 8.18
N LYS A 129 9.87 18.62 7.17
CA LYS A 129 9.26 19.77 6.52
C LYS A 129 8.38 20.55 7.47
N VAL A 130 7.60 19.88 8.29
CA VAL A 130 6.75 20.54 9.27
C VAL A 130 7.61 21.27 10.29
N GLN A 131 8.66 20.64 10.80
CA GLN A 131 9.56 21.25 11.76
C GLN A 131 10.27 22.47 11.16
N GLN A 132 10.75 22.36 9.94
CA GLN A 132 11.39 23.47 9.24
C GLN A 132 10.40 24.60 8.99
N GLY A 133 9.20 24.27 8.60
CA GLY A 133 8.15 25.26 8.39
C GLY A 133 7.83 26.02 9.67
N SER A 134 7.73 25.32 10.78
CA SER A 134 7.49 25.96 12.08
C SER A 134 8.65 26.86 12.50
N ALA A 135 9.87 26.40 12.30
CA ALA A 135 11.06 27.20 12.63
C ALA A 135 11.15 28.43 11.74
N LEU A 136 10.88 28.29 10.46
CA LEU A 136 10.96 29.40 9.53
C LEU A 136 9.86 30.43 9.76
N SER A 137 8.71 30.01 10.21
CA SER A 137 7.64 30.95 10.51
C SER A 137 8.00 31.85 11.70
N GLY A 138 8.87 31.38 12.57
CA GLY A 138 9.35 32.15 13.68
C GLY A 138 10.59 33.00 13.40
N VAL A 139 11.30 32.68 12.30
CA VAL A 139 12.55 33.32 11.95
C VAL A 139 12.37 33.96 10.62
N ILE A 140 12.01 34.51 10.00
CA ILE A 140 11.90 35.10 8.68
C ILE A 140 13.21 35.11 7.96
N THR A 141 13.35 34.42 7.02
CA THR A 141 14.51 34.47 6.17
C THR A 141 14.29 34.01 4.78
N ARG A 142 14.72 34.19 4.55
CA ARG A 142 14.91 33.50 3.57
C ARG A 142 15.43 32.84 2.87
N ASP A 143 15.65 33.08 2.68
CA ASP A 143 16.10 32.26 2.09
C ASP A 143 16.29 31.49 1.71
N ALA A 144 16.32 31.81 1.74
CA ALA A 144 16.48 30.95 1.71
C ALA A 144 16.53 30.12 1.22
N GLY A 145 16.59 30.53 1.12
CA GLY A 145 16.62 29.78 1.08
C GLY A 145 16.67 29.16 0.59
N MET A 146 16.97 29.71 0.45
CA MET A 146 16.92 29.29 0.46
C MET A 146 16.86 28.58 0.31
N LEU A 147 16.98 28.89 0.30
CA LEU A 147 16.78 28.36 0.57
C LEU A 147 16.52 27.67 0.06
N LYS A 148 16.68 27.84 -0.06
CA LYS A 148 16.41 27.55 -0.24
C LYS A 148 16.27 27.11 -0.40
#